data_7170ae1d36cb5c5eeb94f2a697e064b3
#
_entry.id   7170ae1d36cb5c5eeb94f2a697e064b3
#
_cell.length_a   1.000
_cell.length_b   1.000
_cell.length_c   1.000
_cell.angle_alpha   90.00
_cell.angle_beta   90.00
_cell.angle_gamma   90.00
#
_symmetry.space_group_name_H-M   'P 1'
#
loop_
_entity.id
_entity.type
_entity.pdbx_description
1 polymer ?
#
loop_
_entity_poly.entity_id
_entity_poly.type
_entity_poly.pdbx_seq_one_letter_code
_entity_poly.pdbx_strand_id
1 'polypeptide(L)'
;EGSVKRGMFNTTYFNMYEKREESSKVANTMVNKTFKNIENANVVGLKPGYDYSELNEYGMIRENTKLDDKKIIIGMTASDPETPGKYIDNSVGVKKGQLGYVDKAFMTEGEEGFRLAKVRIREERIPAIGDKFCSRCGQKGTCGILLPESDMPFTEEGIRPDIIINPHAL
;
A
#
# COMPACT_ATOMS: atom_id res chain seq x y z
N GLU A 1 -6.30 -12.75 -23.65
CA GLU A 1 -6.78 -11.38 -23.40
C GLU A 1 -8.27 -11.32 -23.06
N GLY A 2 -9.15 -12.05 -23.80
CA GLY A 2 -10.59 -11.97 -23.60
C GLY A 2 -11.02 -12.29 -22.17
N SER A 3 -10.47 -13.33 -21.57
CA SER A 3 -10.75 -13.72 -20.18
C SER A 3 -10.31 -12.65 -19.19
N VAL A 4 -9.15 -12.02 -19.42
CA VAL A 4 -8.65 -10.92 -18.60
C VAL A 4 -9.57 -9.69 -18.72
N LYS A 5 -10.02 -9.36 -19.93
CA LYS A 5 -10.97 -8.26 -20.16
C LYS A 5 -12.32 -8.47 -19.47
N ARG A 6 -12.75 -9.72 -19.35
CA ARG A 6 -13.98 -10.09 -18.61
C ARG A 6 -13.79 -10.15 -17.09
N GLY A 7 -12.60 -9.86 -16.58
CA GLY A 7 -12.33 -9.84 -15.16
C GLY A 7 -11.89 -11.18 -14.54
N MET A 8 -11.68 -12.21 -15.37
CA MET A 8 -11.11 -13.47 -14.89
C MET A 8 -9.69 -13.23 -14.39
N PHE A 9 -9.31 -13.84 -13.29
CA PHE A 9 -8.01 -13.69 -12.61
C PHE A 9 -7.74 -12.30 -12.00
N ASN A 10 -8.68 -11.37 -12.02
CA ASN A 10 -8.54 -10.13 -11.26
C ASN A 10 -8.53 -10.42 -9.77
N THR A 11 -7.60 -9.81 -9.05
CA THR A 11 -7.47 -9.95 -7.60
C THR A 11 -7.36 -8.58 -6.95
N THR A 12 -7.86 -8.48 -5.73
CA THR A 12 -7.61 -7.34 -4.87
C THR A 12 -6.57 -7.73 -3.84
N TYR A 13 -5.49 -7.01 -3.81
CA TYR A 13 -4.41 -7.18 -2.85
C TYR A 13 -4.52 -6.10 -1.77
N PHE A 14 -4.41 -6.51 -0.52
CA PHE A 14 -4.39 -5.61 0.62
C PHE A 14 -3.02 -5.57 1.26
N ASN A 15 -2.57 -4.37 1.60
CA ASN A 15 -1.36 -4.16 2.38
C ASN A 15 -1.70 -3.30 3.60
N MET A 16 -1.08 -3.60 4.74
CA MET A 16 -1.29 -2.91 5.99
C MET A 16 -0.03 -2.16 6.40
N TYR A 17 -0.20 -0.87 6.67
CA TYR A 17 0.81 -0.03 7.30
C TYR A 17 0.38 0.26 8.74
N GLU A 18 1.31 0.13 9.65
CA GLU A 18 1.07 0.32 11.07
C GLU A 18 2.16 1.19 11.67
N LYS A 19 1.77 2.12 12.52
CA LYS A 19 2.67 2.91 13.35
C LYS A 19 2.08 3.10 14.74
N ARG A 20 2.97 3.20 15.72
CA ARG A 20 2.64 3.42 17.12
C ARG A 20 3.34 4.67 17.62
N GLU A 21 2.67 5.43 18.48
CA GLU A 21 3.29 6.46 19.30
C GLU A 21 4.25 5.81 20.28
N GLU A 22 5.36 6.45 20.51
CA GLU A 22 6.36 5.98 21.48
C GLU A 22 7.05 7.15 22.15
N SER A 23 7.55 6.89 23.33
CA SER A 23 8.38 7.82 24.10
C SER A 23 9.68 7.13 24.42
N SER A 24 10.80 7.75 24.06
CA SER A 24 12.12 7.20 24.30
C SER A 24 13.04 8.26 24.90
N LYS A 25 14.00 7.83 25.71
CA LYS A 25 15.00 8.72 26.31
C LYS A 25 16.26 8.72 25.44
N VAL A 26 16.61 9.90 24.94
CA VAL A 26 17.83 10.12 24.15
C VAL A 26 18.67 11.17 24.85
N ALA A 27 19.90 10.83 25.22
CA ALA A 27 20.87 11.72 25.88
C ALA A 27 20.24 12.56 27.03
N ASN A 28 19.55 11.90 27.96
CA ASN A 28 18.80 12.52 29.07
C ASN A 28 17.56 13.36 28.72
N THR A 29 17.19 13.48 27.46
CA THR A 29 15.98 14.17 27.01
C THR A 29 14.93 13.17 26.56
N MET A 30 13.64 13.42 26.90
CA MET A 30 12.54 12.60 26.42
C MET A 30 12.17 13.02 25.01
N VAL A 31 12.17 12.08 24.08
CA VAL A 31 11.71 12.25 22.71
C VAL A 31 10.36 11.57 22.56
N ASN A 32 9.33 12.34 22.29
CA ASN A 32 7.98 11.85 22.09
C ASN A 32 7.65 11.84 20.61
N LYS A 33 7.28 10.68 20.11
CA LYS A 33 6.74 10.52 18.75
C LYS A 33 5.23 10.46 18.83
N THR A 34 4.58 11.43 18.21
CA THR A 34 3.11 11.61 18.25
C THR A 34 2.52 11.82 16.87
N PHE A 35 1.28 11.37 16.70
CA PHE A 35 0.53 11.64 15.47
C PHE A 35 0.08 13.10 15.42
N LYS A 36 0.31 13.74 14.28
CA LYS A 36 -0.11 15.12 14.03
C LYS A 36 -0.38 15.35 12.55
N ASN A 37 -1.25 16.32 12.26
CA ASN A 37 -1.26 16.95 10.94
C ASN A 37 0.00 17.81 10.79
N ILE A 38 0.75 17.55 9.73
CA ILE A 38 2.05 18.18 9.50
C ILE A 38 1.93 19.61 8.97
N GLU A 39 0.88 19.93 8.22
CA GLU A 39 0.70 21.24 7.60
C GLU A 39 0.55 22.38 8.62
N ASN A 40 -0.01 22.08 9.79
CA ASN A 40 -0.30 23.07 10.84
C ASN A 40 0.72 23.09 11.98
N ALA A 41 1.82 22.37 11.88
CA ALA A 41 2.81 22.25 12.94
C ALA A 41 4.16 22.87 12.53
N ASN A 42 4.89 23.42 13.52
CA ASN A 42 6.28 23.84 13.34
C ASN A 42 7.20 22.63 13.20
N VAL A 43 7.11 21.96 12.04
CA VAL A 43 7.82 20.74 11.74
C VAL A 43 8.97 21.03 10.79
N VAL A 44 10.16 20.57 11.15
CA VAL A 44 11.35 20.63 10.31
C VAL A 44 11.67 19.25 9.72
N GLY A 45 12.44 19.24 8.63
CA GLY A 45 12.88 17.99 8.02
C GLY A 45 11.82 17.27 7.19
N LEU A 46 10.85 18.01 6.65
CA LEU A 46 9.87 17.46 5.72
C LEU A 46 10.56 16.81 4.52
N LYS A 47 10.03 15.70 4.06
CA LYS A 47 10.55 14.99 2.88
C LYS A 47 10.27 15.81 1.62
N PRO A 48 11.32 16.22 0.88
CA PRO A 48 11.14 17.03 -0.33
C PRO A 48 10.30 16.31 -1.37
N GLY A 49 9.29 17.01 -1.91
CA GLY A 49 8.43 16.48 -2.97
C GLY A 49 7.37 15.47 -2.51
N TYR A 50 7.23 15.23 -1.21
CA TYR A 50 6.14 14.42 -0.68
C TYR A 50 4.89 15.26 -0.41
N ASP A 51 3.72 14.64 -0.58
CA ASP A 51 2.41 15.26 -0.39
C ASP A 51 1.83 14.90 0.98
N TYR A 52 1.62 15.90 1.80
CA TYR A 52 1.04 15.81 3.16
C TYR A 52 -0.41 16.29 3.22
N SER A 53 -0.96 16.78 2.11
CA SER A 53 -2.25 17.51 2.07
C SER A 53 -3.46 16.64 2.39
N GLU A 54 -3.35 15.34 2.19
CA GLU A 54 -4.47 14.40 2.43
C GLU A 54 -4.59 13.92 3.88
N LEU A 55 -3.74 14.41 4.78
CA LEU A 55 -3.80 14.09 6.20
C LEU A 55 -4.88 14.92 6.90
N ASN A 56 -5.66 14.26 7.76
CA ASN A 56 -6.60 14.93 8.63
C ASN A 56 -5.91 15.55 9.87
N GLU A 57 -6.67 16.15 10.76
CA GLU A 57 -6.17 16.78 11.99
C GLU A 57 -5.40 15.80 12.93
N TYR A 58 -5.66 14.50 12.84
CA TYR A 58 -4.99 13.47 13.61
C TYR A 58 -3.77 12.85 12.89
N GLY A 59 -3.45 13.33 11.70
CA GLY A 59 -2.36 12.81 10.89
C GLY A 59 -2.70 11.55 10.09
N MET A 60 -3.96 11.21 9.92
CA MET A 60 -4.41 10.07 9.13
C MET A 60 -4.82 10.48 7.73
N ILE A 61 -4.40 9.71 6.72
CA ILE A 61 -4.85 9.91 5.35
C ILE A 61 -6.34 9.59 5.20
N ARG A 62 -7.03 10.31 4.32
CA ARG A 62 -8.44 10.05 4.01
C ARG A 62 -8.63 8.73 3.31
N GLU A 63 -9.70 8.01 3.67
CA GLU A 63 -10.13 6.81 2.95
C GLU A 63 -10.48 7.13 1.50
N ASN A 64 -10.29 6.16 0.61
CA ASN A 64 -10.48 6.26 -0.84
C ASN A 64 -9.56 7.25 -1.57
N THR A 65 -8.51 7.73 -0.93
CA THR A 65 -7.48 8.53 -1.59
C THR A 65 -6.64 7.66 -2.50
N LYS A 66 -6.44 8.10 -3.74
CA LYS A 66 -5.54 7.45 -4.68
C LYS A 66 -4.09 7.68 -4.25
N LEU A 67 -3.33 6.60 -4.20
CA LEU A 67 -1.94 6.63 -3.77
C LEU A 67 -0.97 6.73 -4.94
N ASP A 68 0.13 7.38 -4.66
CA ASP A 68 1.35 7.36 -5.47
C ASP A 68 2.58 7.22 -4.56
N ASP A 69 3.77 7.15 -5.14
CA ASP A 69 5.02 6.93 -4.40
C ASP A 69 5.37 8.04 -3.39
N LYS A 70 4.70 9.18 -3.47
CA LYS A 70 5.05 10.39 -2.72
C LYS A 70 3.95 10.88 -1.77
N LYS A 71 2.91 10.11 -1.58
CA LYS A 71 1.90 10.43 -0.58
C LYS A 71 2.29 9.96 0.79
N ILE A 72 2.13 10.82 1.77
CA ILE A 72 2.25 10.48 3.18
C ILE A 72 0.92 9.94 3.66
N ILE A 73 0.95 8.80 4.33
CA ILE A 73 -0.25 8.10 4.82
C ILE A 73 -0.48 8.26 6.31
N ILE A 74 0.59 8.43 7.09
CA ILE A 74 0.52 8.67 8.53
C ILE A 74 1.43 9.84 8.88
N GLY A 75 0.85 10.93 9.36
CA GLY A 75 1.57 12.08 9.86
C GLY A 75 2.04 11.84 11.30
N MET A 76 3.32 11.88 11.51
CA MET A 76 3.95 11.69 12.81
C MET A 76 5.10 12.67 12.99
N THR A 77 5.24 13.20 14.18
CA THR A 77 6.35 14.07 14.56
C THR A 77 7.09 13.53 15.76
N ALA A 78 8.38 13.76 15.80
CA ALA A 78 9.22 13.52 16.97
C ALA A 78 9.61 14.88 17.58
N SER A 79 9.59 15.01 18.91
CA SER A 79 10.10 16.20 19.58
C SER A 79 11.60 16.32 19.36
N ASP A 80 12.08 17.55 19.08
CA ASP A 80 13.51 17.80 18.93
C ASP A 80 14.18 17.83 20.32
N PRO A 81 15.16 16.97 20.59
CA PRO A 81 15.84 16.96 21.87
C PRO A 81 16.70 18.21 22.12
N GLU A 82 17.13 18.88 21.07
CA GLU A 82 18.02 20.05 21.16
C GLU A 82 17.25 21.38 21.25
N THR A 83 16.05 21.42 20.67
CA THR A 83 15.28 22.67 20.62
C THR A 83 13.86 22.44 21.12
N PRO A 84 13.52 22.80 22.37
CA PRO A 84 12.17 22.69 22.89
C PRO A 84 11.16 23.47 22.06
N GLY A 85 10.05 22.82 21.71
CA GLY A 85 8.98 23.40 20.90
C GLY A 85 9.14 23.24 19.39
N LYS A 86 10.24 22.68 18.91
CA LYS A 86 10.38 22.21 17.53
C LYS A 86 10.09 20.72 17.42
N TYR A 87 9.64 20.33 16.23
CA TYR A 87 9.32 18.96 15.90
C TYR A 87 10.06 18.55 14.63
N ILE A 88 10.45 17.30 14.57
CA ILE A 88 11.08 16.68 13.40
C ILE A 88 10.07 15.77 12.74
N ASP A 89 9.99 15.82 11.41
CA ASP A 89 9.11 14.94 10.65
C ASP A 89 9.52 13.47 10.77
N ASN A 90 8.59 12.66 11.24
CA ASN A 90 8.74 11.20 11.33
C ASN A 90 7.58 10.48 10.61
N SER A 91 6.98 11.15 9.65
CA SER A 91 5.82 10.66 8.91
C SER A 91 6.15 9.46 8.05
N VAL A 92 5.13 8.63 7.84
CA VAL A 92 5.22 7.38 7.07
C VAL A 92 4.60 7.60 5.71
N GLY A 93 5.38 7.32 4.67
CA GLY A 93 4.92 7.19 3.30
C GLY A 93 4.72 5.72 2.92
N VAL A 94 4.17 5.50 1.73
CA VAL A 94 4.06 4.17 1.15
C VAL A 94 5.42 3.65 0.69
N LYS A 95 5.54 2.34 0.59
CA LYS A 95 6.72 1.71 -0.02
C LYS A 95 6.78 2.07 -1.51
N LYS A 96 7.98 2.19 -2.03
CA LYS A 96 8.20 2.44 -3.46
C LYS A 96 7.48 1.38 -4.30
N GLY A 97 6.76 1.84 -5.32
CA GLY A 97 5.95 0.98 -6.19
C GLY A 97 4.58 0.59 -5.64
N GLN A 98 4.21 1.03 -4.44
CA GLN A 98 2.87 0.83 -3.90
C GLN A 98 1.89 1.76 -4.61
N LEU A 99 0.92 1.17 -5.30
CA LEU A 99 -0.19 1.87 -5.95
C LEU A 99 -1.51 1.48 -5.29
N GLY A 100 -2.60 2.04 -5.76
CA GLY A 100 -3.94 1.71 -5.32
C GLY A 100 -4.61 2.82 -4.53
N TYR A 101 -5.50 2.44 -3.63
CA TYR A 101 -6.33 3.36 -2.84
C TYR A 101 -6.26 3.02 -1.36
N VAL A 102 -6.42 4.03 -0.53
CA VAL A 102 -6.62 3.81 0.90
C VAL A 102 -7.98 3.16 1.12
N ASP A 103 -7.98 1.95 1.64
CA ASP A 103 -9.20 1.19 1.91
C ASP A 103 -9.79 1.56 3.27
N LYS A 104 -8.98 1.47 4.31
CA LYS A 104 -9.33 1.84 5.69
C LYS A 104 -8.18 2.55 6.38
N ALA A 105 -8.51 3.57 7.15
CA ALA A 105 -7.57 4.25 8.01
C ALA A 105 -8.22 4.45 9.38
N PHE A 106 -7.60 3.95 10.43
CA PHE A 106 -8.12 4.07 11.78
C PHE A 106 -7.01 4.16 12.83
N MET A 107 -7.38 4.75 13.96
CA MET A 107 -6.51 4.93 15.10
C MET A 107 -7.16 4.31 16.33
N THR A 108 -6.39 3.57 17.10
CA THR A 108 -6.82 2.96 18.36
C THR A 108 -5.88 3.34 19.49
N GLU A 109 -6.33 3.27 20.71
CA GLU A 109 -5.44 3.34 21.87
C GLU A 109 -4.85 1.95 22.13
N GLY A 110 -3.53 1.92 22.23
CA GLY A 110 -2.79 0.74 22.63
C GLY A 110 -2.53 0.72 24.13
N GLU A 111 -1.65 -0.17 24.53
CA GLU A 111 -1.16 -0.23 25.91
C GLU A 111 -0.46 1.08 26.30
N GLU A 112 -0.49 1.40 27.60
CA GLU A 112 0.18 2.58 28.18
C GLU A 112 -0.30 3.94 27.64
N GLY A 113 -1.48 4.00 27.01
CA GLY A 113 -2.06 5.25 26.50
C GLY A 113 -1.44 5.73 25.18
N PHE A 114 -0.56 4.96 24.54
CA PHE A 114 -0.05 5.26 23.23
C PHE A 114 -1.05 4.87 22.14
N ARG A 115 -1.22 5.75 21.16
CA ARG A 115 -2.10 5.51 20.03
C ARG A 115 -1.41 4.65 18.97
N LEU A 116 -2.19 3.81 18.34
CA LEU A 116 -1.78 2.95 17.23
C LEU A 116 -2.58 3.34 15.98
N ALA A 117 -1.88 3.68 14.91
CA ALA A 117 -2.48 3.98 13.62
C ALA A 117 -2.28 2.83 12.65
N LYS A 118 -3.36 2.44 11.98
CA LYS A 118 -3.34 1.43 10.91
C LYS A 118 -3.97 1.99 9.65
N VAL A 119 -3.28 1.78 8.52
CA VAL A 119 -3.77 2.15 7.19
C VAL A 119 -3.71 0.91 6.32
N ARG A 120 -4.88 0.47 5.85
CA ARG A 120 -5.00 -0.62 4.88
C ARG A 120 -5.14 -0.04 3.49
N ILE A 121 -4.33 -0.52 2.57
CA ILE A 121 -4.33 -0.12 1.18
C ILE A 121 -4.84 -1.29 0.36
N ARG A 122 -5.75 -1.00 -0.59
CA ARG A 122 -6.19 -1.97 -1.59
C ARG A 122 -5.58 -1.65 -2.94
N GLU A 123 -5.13 -2.67 -3.61
CA GLU A 123 -4.59 -2.59 -4.96
C GLU A 123 -5.27 -3.65 -5.82
N GLU A 124 -5.83 -3.23 -6.94
CA GLU A 124 -6.35 -4.16 -7.93
C GLU A 124 -5.20 -4.66 -8.80
N ARG A 125 -5.07 -5.98 -8.89
CA ARG A 125 -4.08 -6.63 -9.74
C ARG A 125 -4.76 -7.35 -10.89
N ILE A 126 -4.42 -6.91 -12.09
CA ILE A 126 -4.82 -7.52 -13.35
C ILE A 126 -3.65 -8.37 -13.83
N PRO A 127 -3.87 -9.61 -14.29
CA PRO A 127 -2.81 -10.49 -14.76
C PRO A 127 -1.97 -9.86 -15.87
N ALA A 128 -0.68 -10.04 -15.80
CA ALA A 128 0.28 -9.57 -16.79
C ALA A 128 1.28 -10.66 -17.16
N ILE A 129 2.02 -10.45 -18.23
CA ILE A 129 3.13 -11.32 -18.62
C ILE A 129 4.16 -11.35 -17.48
N GLY A 130 4.63 -12.53 -17.13
CA GLY A 130 5.54 -12.75 -16.01
C GLY A 130 4.86 -13.12 -14.69
N ASP A 131 3.54 -12.97 -14.57
CA ASP A 131 2.81 -13.40 -13.39
C ASP A 131 2.77 -14.93 -13.28
N LYS A 132 2.78 -15.42 -12.06
CA LYS A 132 2.72 -16.86 -11.76
C LYS A 132 1.30 -17.31 -11.51
N PHE A 133 0.92 -18.36 -12.19
CA PHE A 133 -0.34 -19.06 -12.01
C PHE A 133 -0.08 -20.47 -11.48
N CYS A 134 -1.04 -21.01 -10.77
CA CYS A 134 -1.00 -22.43 -10.38
C CYS A 134 -2.40 -23.03 -10.36
N SER A 135 -2.46 -24.35 -10.59
CA SER A 135 -3.66 -25.13 -10.34
C SER A 135 -3.83 -25.39 -8.85
N ARG A 136 -5.00 -25.92 -8.45
CA ARG A 136 -5.23 -26.36 -7.06
C ARG A 136 -4.31 -27.50 -6.62
N CYS A 137 -3.71 -28.21 -7.57
CA CYS A 137 -2.72 -29.28 -7.30
C CYS A 137 -1.28 -28.75 -7.19
N GLY A 138 -1.07 -27.41 -7.25
CA GLY A 138 0.25 -26.82 -7.09
C GLY A 138 1.12 -26.80 -8.34
N GLN A 139 0.57 -27.09 -9.53
CA GLN A 139 1.28 -27.00 -10.80
C GLN A 139 1.47 -25.54 -11.20
N LYS A 140 2.55 -24.94 -10.78
CA LYS A 140 2.87 -23.54 -11.04
C LYS A 140 3.42 -23.33 -12.45
N GLY A 141 3.07 -22.21 -13.05
CA GLY A 141 3.58 -21.78 -14.35
C GLY A 141 3.62 -20.27 -14.43
N THR A 142 4.53 -19.74 -15.25
CA THR A 142 4.66 -18.31 -15.48
C THR A 142 3.96 -17.95 -16.78
N CYS A 143 3.17 -16.85 -16.77
CA CYS A 143 2.56 -16.32 -17.98
C CYS A 143 3.63 -15.83 -18.94
N GLY A 144 3.76 -16.47 -20.09
CA GLY A 144 4.75 -16.12 -21.12
C GLY A 144 4.21 -15.21 -22.21
N ILE A 145 2.90 -15.27 -22.48
CA ILE A 145 2.25 -14.51 -23.55
C ILE A 145 0.77 -14.28 -23.23
N LEU A 146 0.25 -13.16 -23.70
CA LEU A 146 -1.16 -12.83 -23.74
C LEU A 146 -1.62 -12.82 -25.21
N LEU A 147 -2.45 -13.79 -25.57
CA LEU A 147 -2.99 -13.89 -26.92
C LEU A 147 -4.30 -13.11 -27.06
N PRO A 148 -4.51 -12.43 -28.19
CA PRO A 148 -5.81 -11.91 -28.58
C PRO A 148 -6.87 -13.03 -28.59
N GLU A 149 -8.10 -12.71 -28.26
CA GLU A 149 -9.18 -13.72 -28.26
C GLU A 149 -9.43 -14.33 -29.64
N SER A 150 -9.19 -13.56 -30.69
CA SER A 150 -9.30 -14.02 -32.09
C SER A 150 -8.32 -15.13 -32.45
N ASP A 151 -7.16 -15.15 -31.78
CA ASP A 151 -6.10 -16.11 -32.07
C ASP A 151 -6.17 -17.38 -31.20
N MET A 152 -7.13 -17.42 -30.29
CA MET A 152 -7.36 -18.58 -29.43
C MET A 152 -8.10 -19.68 -30.18
N PRO A 153 -7.76 -20.97 -29.96
CA PRO A 153 -8.54 -22.09 -30.48
C PRO A 153 -9.96 -22.08 -29.91
N PHE A 154 -10.88 -22.72 -30.60
CA PHE A 154 -12.27 -22.85 -30.15
C PHE A 154 -12.84 -24.23 -30.52
N THR A 155 -13.84 -24.66 -29.76
CA THR A 155 -14.57 -25.89 -30.03
C THR A 155 -15.67 -25.65 -31.07
N GLU A 156 -16.29 -26.74 -31.52
CA GLU A 156 -17.47 -26.65 -32.43
C GLU A 156 -18.62 -25.80 -31.86
N GLU A 157 -18.71 -25.75 -30.52
CA GLU A 157 -19.67 -24.94 -29.78
C GLU A 157 -19.26 -23.48 -29.61
N GLY A 158 -18.08 -23.10 -30.10
CA GLY A 158 -17.54 -21.76 -30.00
C GLY A 158 -16.88 -21.45 -28.65
N ILE A 159 -16.64 -22.42 -27.79
CA ILE A 159 -15.99 -22.24 -26.48
C ILE A 159 -14.49 -22.09 -26.66
N ARG A 160 -13.91 -21.05 -26.09
CA ARG A 160 -12.47 -20.79 -26.10
C ARG A 160 -11.86 -21.10 -24.74
N PRO A 161 -10.65 -21.66 -24.68
CA PRO A 161 -9.93 -21.86 -23.42
C PRO A 161 -9.48 -20.50 -22.84
N ASP A 162 -9.38 -20.43 -21.52
CA ASP A 162 -8.88 -19.25 -20.83
C ASP A 162 -7.35 -19.27 -20.66
N ILE A 163 -6.78 -20.46 -20.57
CA ILE A 163 -5.36 -20.71 -20.40
C ILE A 163 -4.91 -21.84 -21.32
N ILE A 164 -3.77 -21.65 -21.98
CA ILE A 164 -3.06 -22.68 -22.73
C ILE A 164 -1.76 -22.99 -21.96
N ILE A 165 -1.54 -24.24 -21.68
CA ILE A 165 -0.36 -24.74 -20.93
C ILE A 165 0.57 -25.48 -21.88
N ASN A 166 1.87 -25.26 -21.74
CA ASN A 166 2.89 -26.09 -22.39
C ASN A 166 2.85 -27.49 -21.77
N PRO A 167 2.63 -28.57 -22.56
CA PRO A 167 2.57 -29.93 -22.03
C PRO A 167 3.87 -30.40 -21.41
N HIS A 168 5.02 -29.84 -21.80
CA HIS A 168 6.31 -30.17 -21.19
C HIS A 168 6.44 -29.70 -19.74
N ALA A 169 5.55 -28.84 -19.28
CA ALA A 169 5.49 -28.40 -17.89
C ALA A 169 4.71 -29.35 -16.96
N LEU A 170 4.10 -30.42 -17.51
CA LEU A 170 3.28 -31.38 -16.77
C LEU A 170 4.06 -32.64 -16.40
#